data_0c32b1b380666a1bcc4ed5318d7baa5b
#
_entry.id   0c32b1b380666a1bcc4ed5318d7baa5b
#
_cell.length_a   1.000
_cell.length_b   1.000
_cell.length_c   1.000
_cell.angle_alpha   90.00
_cell.angle_beta   90.00
_cell.angle_gamma   90.00
#
_symmetry.space_group_name_H-M   'P 1'
#
loop_
_entity.id
_entity.type
_entity.pdbx_description
1 polymer ?
#
loop_
_entity_poly.entity_id
_entity_poly.type
_entity_poly.pdbx_seq_one_letter_code
_entity_poly.pdbx_strand_id
1 'polypeptide(L)'
;MTTFNPDLSVLREQLSRTAPQVEQVIVVDNGSSAADSIRVLVEGFAKTHWFSLGENRGLGYAHNLGIGKALEEGAESVLILDQDTLPEADMVSVLAETLVSSSASDSRVAAVGARYVGAQSSHPSFFVQFRRFRFKKCFCAEAGVRQVIPADVLISSGALFSASALREIGTMDEGLFIDHVDTEWFLRAHHRGWRSYGVCDAVMRHSLGERTFRVWLGRWRYLPIHKPFRYYYIYRNSVLLYRRSYPTIRWKQTDILR
;
A
#
# COMPACT_ATOMS: atom_id res chain seq x y z
N MET A 1 4.07 7.53 6.44
CA MET A 1 4.27 6.18 7.03
C MET A 1 3.35 6.02 8.24
N THR A 2 2.77 4.83 8.45
CA THR A 2 1.94 4.55 9.64
C THR A 2 2.67 3.53 10.52
N THR A 3 2.73 3.80 11.84
CA THR A 3 3.35 2.90 12.81
C THR A 3 2.34 2.45 13.87
N PHE A 4 2.47 1.21 14.30
CA PHE A 4 1.75 0.63 15.45
C PHE A 4 2.60 -0.47 16.09
N ASN A 5 3.24 -0.17 17.21
CA ASN A 5 4.20 -1.04 17.89
C ASN A 5 5.28 -1.60 16.93
N PRO A 6 6.02 -0.73 16.21
CA PRO A 6 7.03 -1.16 15.25
C PRO A 6 8.25 -1.76 15.94
N ASP A 7 9.00 -2.60 15.21
CA ASP A 7 10.38 -2.88 15.56
C ASP A 7 11.22 -1.63 15.27
N LEU A 8 11.85 -1.06 16.30
CA LEU A 8 12.61 0.19 16.17
C LEU A 8 13.85 0.04 15.28
N SER A 9 14.42 -1.14 15.20
CA SER A 9 15.58 -1.39 14.31
C SER A 9 15.15 -1.38 12.85
N VAL A 10 14.03 -2.01 12.53
CA VAL A 10 13.45 -2.01 11.17
C VAL A 10 12.98 -0.61 10.79
N LEU A 11 12.30 0.10 11.71
CA LEU A 11 11.87 1.47 11.47
C LEU A 11 13.04 2.42 11.21
N ARG A 12 14.15 2.26 11.96
CA ARG A 12 15.39 3.02 11.73
C ARG A 12 15.96 2.76 10.34
N GLU A 13 16.05 1.51 9.93
CA GLU A 13 16.52 1.14 8.60
C GLU A 13 15.60 1.70 7.51
N GLN A 14 14.29 1.60 7.68
CA GLN A 14 13.31 2.14 6.78
C GLN A 14 13.46 3.67 6.61
N LEU A 15 13.56 4.41 7.72
CA LEU A 15 13.77 5.86 7.67
C LEU A 15 15.07 6.23 6.98
N SER A 16 16.16 5.50 7.27
CA SER A 16 17.46 5.74 6.62
C SER A 16 17.44 5.54 5.10
N ARG A 17 16.60 4.62 4.60
CA ARG A 17 16.43 4.36 3.18
C ARG A 17 15.41 5.29 2.51
N THR A 18 14.38 5.72 3.24
CA THR A 18 13.28 6.52 2.69
C THR A 18 13.60 8.01 2.66
N ALA A 19 14.13 8.56 3.77
CA ALA A 19 14.34 10.01 3.90
C ALA A 19 15.22 10.63 2.80
N PRO A 20 16.27 9.97 2.29
CA PRO A 20 17.05 10.52 1.17
C PRO A 20 16.30 10.59 -0.16
N GLN A 21 15.23 9.81 -0.34
CA GLN A 21 14.51 9.68 -1.60
C GLN A 21 13.30 10.61 -1.72
N VAL A 22 12.90 11.29 -0.64
CA VAL A 22 11.68 12.12 -0.59
C VAL A 22 11.99 13.51 -0.05
N GLU A 23 11.10 14.45 -0.30
CA GLU A 23 11.22 15.82 0.26
C GLU A 23 11.02 15.81 1.76
N GLN A 24 10.08 15.00 2.25
CA GLN A 24 9.78 14.84 3.66
C GLN A 24 9.16 13.47 3.97
N VAL A 25 9.27 13.05 5.21
CA VAL A 25 8.63 11.84 5.75
C VAL A 25 7.68 12.23 6.87
N ILE A 26 6.42 11.91 6.72
CA ILE A 26 5.40 12.06 7.76
C ILE A 26 5.16 10.68 8.38
N VAL A 27 5.47 10.55 9.67
CA VAL A 27 5.25 9.34 10.46
C VAL A 27 4.05 9.56 11.37
N VAL A 28 3.01 8.75 11.17
CA VAL A 28 1.79 8.77 12.00
C VAL A 28 1.78 7.55 12.89
N ASP A 29 1.95 7.76 14.18
CA ASP A 29 1.86 6.69 15.18
C ASP A 29 0.41 6.44 15.59
N ASN A 30 -0.06 5.24 15.34
CA ASN A 30 -1.44 4.82 15.53
C ASN A 30 -1.68 4.22 16.92
N GLY A 31 -1.11 4.86 17.96
CA GLY A 31 -1.30 4.48 19.35
C GLY A 31 -0.37 3.37 19.84
N SER A 32 0.92 3.47 19.52
CA SER A 32 1.94 2.54 20.03
C SER A 32 2.16 2.71 21.53
N SER A 33 2.45 1.60 22.21
CA SER A 33 2.79 1.60 23.65
C SER A 33 4.12 2.31 23.96
N ALA A 34 5.05 2.32 22.98
CA ALA A 34 6.37 2.94 23.09
C ALA A 34 6.47 4.22 22.23
N ALA A 35 5.41 5.04 22.18
CA ALA A 35 5.29 6.22 21.32
C ALA A 35 6.47 7.21 21.48
N ASP A 36 6.93 7.45 22.72
CA ASP A 36 8.08 8.35 22.96
C ASP A 36 9.38 7.84 22.34
N SER A 37 9.64 6.53 22.38
CA SER A 37 10.81 5.94 21.74
C SER A 37 10.76 6.06 20.22
N ILE A 38 9.56 5.92 19.63
CA ILE A 38 9.33 6.10 18.20
C ILE A 38 9.57 7.57 17.83
N ARG A 39 9.02 8.50 18.62
CA ARG A 39 9.21 9.94 18.43
C ARG A 39 10.69 10.32 18.41
N VAL A 40 11.44 9.92 19.43
CA VAL A 40 12.88 10.21 19.52
C VAL A 40 13.63 9.65 18.32
N LEU A 41 13.27 8.43 17.88
CA LEU A 41 13.86 7.83 16.69
C LEU A 41 13.56 8.65 15.43
N VAL A 42 12.30 9.03 15.20
CA VAL A 42 11.86 9.78 14.02
C VAL A 42 12.50 11.16 13.99
N GLU A 43 12.45 11.90 15.09
CA GLU A 43 13.02 13.25 15.20
C GLU A 43 14.56 13.26 15.03
N GLY A 44 15.21 12.11 15.13
CA GLY A 44 16.64 11.94 14.85
C GLY A 44 17.01 11.95 13.35
N PHE A 45 16.02 11.94 12.44
CA PHE A 45 16.23 12.03 11.00
C PHE A 45 15.84 13.42 10.48
N ALA A 46 16.60 13.94 9.54
CA ALA A 46 16.25 15.20 8.88
C ALA A 46 14.99 15.02 8.01
N LYS A 47 14.19 16.07 7.87
CA LYS A 47 12.96 16.09 7.03
C LYS A 47 11.89 15.07 7.47
N THR A 48 11.88 14.72 8.74
CA THR A 48 10.85 13.82 9.30
C THR A 48 9.96 14.58 10.26
N HIS A 49 8.66 14.25 10.21
CA HIS A 49 7.64 14.81 11.09
C HIS A 49 6.88 13.67 11.76
N TRP A 50 6.70 13.76 13.07
CA TRP A 50 6.01 12.75 13.84
C TRP A 50 4.67 13.26 14.39
N PHE A 51 3.63 12.46 14.22
CA PHE A 51 2.29 12.71 14.72
C PHE A 51 1.78 11.49 15.48
N SER A 52 1.26 11.69 16.69
CA SER A 52 0.65 10.62 17.49
C SER A 52 -0.86 10.74 17.48
N LEU A 53 -1.53 9.60 17.32
CA LEU A 53 -2.98 9.51 17.50
C LEU A 53 -3.38 9.22 18.95
N GLY A 54 -2.42 8.79 19.78
CA GLY A 54 -2.67 8.40 21.18
C GLY A 54 -3.41 7.08 21.36
N GLU A 55 -4.18 6.65 20.37
CA GLU A 55 -4.92 5.38 20.35
C GLU A 55 -4.97 4.80 18.93
N ASN A 56 -5.27 3.51 18.81
CA ASN A 56 -5.42 2.86 17.49
C ASN A 56 -6.78 3.22 16.86
N ARG A 57 -6.75 4.13 15.91
CA ARG A 57 -7.92 4.61 15.15
C ARG A 57 -8.11 3.91 13.80
N GLY A 58 -7.32 2.88 13.53
CA GLY A 58 -7.34 2.15 12.27
C GLY A 58 -6.42 2.73 11.20
N LEU A 59 -6.09 1.88 10.22
CA LEU A 59 -5.11 2.20 9.17
C LEU A 59 -5.58 3.34 8.27
N GLY A 60 -6.86 3.34 7.87
CA GLY A 60 -7.42 4.37 7.01
C GLY A 60 -7.32 5.76 7.63
N TYR A 61 -7.64 5.90 8.91
CA TYR A 61 -7.52 7.17 9.63
C TYR A 61 -6.07 7.66 9.71
N ALA A 62 -5.14 6.76 10.07
CA ALA A 62 -3.72 7.11 10.15
C ALA A 62 -3.14 7.52 8.79
N HIS A 63 -3.51 6.81 7.71
CA HIS A 63 -3.14 7.21 6.36
C HIS A 63 -3.70 8.59 6.01
N ASN A 64 -4.97 8.86 6.32
CA ASN A 64 -5.63 10.13 5.99
C ASN A 64 -4.99 11.32 6.69
N LEU A 65 -4.56 11.17 7.95
CA LEU A 65 -3.82 12.22 8.63
C LEU A 65 -2.50 12.53 7.90
N GLY A 66 -1.72 11.49 7.55
CA GLY A 66 -0.47 11.67 6.83
C GLY A 66 -0.66 12.24 5.42
N ILE A 67 -1.66 11.76 4.68
CA ILE A 67 -2.03 12.28 3.35
C ILE A 67 -2.46 13.75 3.46
N GLY A 68 -3.33 14.07 4.43
CA GLY A 68 -3.79 15.45 4.65
C GLY A 68 -2.65 16.40 4.89
N LYS A 69 -1.71 16.04 5.77
CA LYS A 69 -0.52 16.86 6.05
C LYS A 69 0.35 17.06 4.82
N ALA A 70 0.62 16.02 4.06
CA ALA A 70 1.38 16.13 2.81
C ALA A 70 0.69 17.05 1.79
N LEU A 71 -0.63 16.94 1.63
CA LEU A 71 -1.40 17.79 0.70
C LEU A 71 -1.51 19.23 1.16
N GLU A 72 -1.58 19.50 2.47
CA GLU A 72 -1.54 20.84 3.07
C GLU A 72 -0.22 21.55 2.77
N GLU A 73 0.89 20.80 2.74
CA GLU A 73 2.23 21.30 2.42
C GLU A 73 2.53 21.33 0.90
N GLY A 74 1.52 21.04 0.07
CA GLY A 74 1.61 21.19 -1.38
C GLY A 74 2.19 20.00 -2.13
N ALA A 75 2.26 18.81 -1.51
CA ALA A 75 2.77 17.63 -2.18
C ALA A 75 2.00 17.34 -3.50
N GLU A 76 2.74 17.08 -4.56
CA GLU A 76 2.20 16.67 -5.86
C GLU A 76 1.89 15.16 -5.92
N SER A 77 2.55 14.38 -5.06
CA SER A 77 2.32 12.95 -4.90
C SER A 77 2.62 12.50 -3.47
N VAL A 78 1.97 11.42 -3.03
CA VAL A 78 2.12 10.87 -1.69
C VAL A 78 2.47 9.39 -1.77
N LEU A 79 3.64 9.02 -1.28
CA LEU A 79 4.06 7.64 -1.12
C LEU A 79 3.56 7.11 0.23
N ILE A 80 2.83 6.01 0.22
CA ILE A 80 2.44 5.31 1.45
C ILE A 80 3.41 4.15 1.69
N LEU A 81 3.88 4.02 2.93
CA LEU A 81 4.74 2.91 3.36
C LEU A 81 4.26 2.37 4.72
N ASP A 82 4.19 1.05 4.83
CA ASP A 82 4.01 0.35 6.10
C ASP A 82 5.33 0.34 6.88
N GLN A 83 5.27 0.15 8.19
CA GLN A 83 6.41 0.24 9.12
C GLN A 83 7.53 -0.79 8.92
N ASP A 84 7.33 -1.78 8.06
CA ASP A 84 8.24 -2.89 7.76
C ASP A 84 8.64 -2.98 6.28
N THR A 85 8.38 -1.91 5.53
CA THR A 85 8.70 -1.83 4.10
C THR A 85 10.01 -1.11 3.88
N LEU A 86 10.98 -1.79 3.27
CA LEU A 86 12.30 -1.26 2.98
C LEU A 86 12.42 -0.95 1.47
N PRO A 87 12.39 0.32 1.06
CA PRO A 87 12.59 0.69 -0.34
C PRO A 87 14.03 0.45 -0.78
N GLU A 88 14.23 0.03 -2.04
CA GLU A 88 15.55 0.11 -2.68
C GLU A 88 15.89 1.56 -3.03
N ALA A 89 17.17 1.84 -3.27
CA ALA A 89 17.69 3.21 -3.32
C ALA A 89 17.10 4.10 -4.43
N ASP A 90 16.56 3.51 -5.50
CA ASP A 90 15.97 4.18 -6.66
C ASP A 90 14.46 4.02 -6.76
N MET A 91 13.84 3.35 -5.80
CA MET A 91 12.40 3.02 -5.87
C MET A 91 11.53 4.26 -6.07
N VAL A 92 11.77 5.32 -5.30
CA VAL A 92 10.90 6.51 -5.35
C VAL A 92 11.08 7.29 -6.64
N SER A 93 12.32 7.43 -7.13
CA SER A 93 12.60 8.11 -8.41
C SER A 93 11.95 7.38 -9.58
N VAL A 94 12.05 6.04 -9.61
CA VAL A 94 11.43 5.21 -10.65
C VAL A 94 9.90 5.33 -10.61
N LEU A 95 9.29 5.33 -9.42
CA LEU A 95 7.84 5.55 -9.27
C LEU A 95 7.44 6.96 -9.73
N ALA A 96 8.17 8.01 -9.32
CA ALA A 96 7.87 9.38 -9.68
C ALA A 96 7.95 9.61 -11.20
N GLU A 97 9.04 9.16 -11.84
CA GLU A 97 9.19 9.21 -13.30
C GLU A 97 8.05 8.47 -14.03
N THR A 98 7.67 7.30 -13.50
CA THR A 98 6.57 6.52 -14.10
C THR A 98 5.23 7.22 -13.93
N LEU A 99 4.97 7.83 -12.76
CA LEU A 99 3.73 8.57 -12.52
C LEU A 99 3.63 9.77 -13.48
N VAL A 100 4.69 10.54 -13.63
CA VAL A 100 4.76 11.71 -14.54
C VAL A 100 4.58 11.27 -15.99
N SER A 101 5.34 10.28 -16.47
CA SER A 101 5.28 9.83 -17.88
C SER A 101 3.93 9.18 -18.22
N SER A 102 3.35 8.42 -17.30
CA SER A 102 2.02 7.84 -17.48
C SER A 102 0.94 8.92 -17.48
N SER A 103 1.07 9.96 -16.66
CA SER A 103 0.13 11.09 -16.59
C SER A 103 0.20 11.99 -17.84
N ALA A 104 1.33 12.02 -18.53
CA ALA A 104 1.44 12.73 -19.81
C ALA A 104 0.63 12.06 -20.93
N SER A 105 0.46 10.74 -20.89
CA SER A 105 -0.33 9.97 -21.86
C SER A 105 -1.78 9.74 -21.43
N ASP A 106 -2.05 9.75 -20.12
CA ASP A 106 -3.39 9.58 -19.54
C ASP A 106 -3.50 10.47 -18.28
N SER A 107 -4.29 11.53 -18.36
CA SER A 107 -4.46 12.50 -17.25
C SER A 107 -5.11 11.92 -15.99
N ARG A 108 -5.61 10.68 -16.04
CA ARG A 108 -6.31 10.01 -14.93
C ARG A 108 -5.51 8.84 -14.36
N VAL A 109 -4.22 9.05 -14.08
CA VAL A 109 -3.40 8.08 -13.33
C VAL A 109 -3.56 8.34 -11.84
N ALA A 110 -4.15 7.36 -11.14
CA ALA A 110 -4.42 7.45 -9.70
C ALA A 110 -3.18 7.18 -8.87
N ALA A 111 -2.45 6.12 -9.19
CA ALA A 111 -1.27 5.71 -8.48
C ALA A 111 -0.41 4.75 -9.31
N VAL A 112 0.85 4.69 -8.95
CA VAL A 112 1.80 3.67 -9.40
C VAL A 112 2.36 2.92 -8.18
N GLY A 113 2.57 1.61 -8.29
CA GLY A 113 2.98 0.78 -7.15
C GLY A 113 4.26 0.01 -7.40
N ALA A 114 5.11 -0.07 -6.39
CA ALA A 114 6.36 -0.81 -6.44
C ALA A 114 6.13 -2.32 -6.44
N ARG A 115 7.09 -3.03 -6.99
CA ARG A 115 7.21 -4.48 -6.89
C ARG A 115 7.80 -4.84 -5.54
N TYR A 116 7.11 -5.67 -4.76
CA TYR A 116 7.68 -6.18 -3.52
C TYR A 116 8.49 -7.47 -3.75
N VAL A 117 9.59 -7.62 -3.03
CA VAL A 117 10.39 -8.84 -2.95
C VAL A 117 10.37 -9.30 -1.51
N GLY A 118 9.83 -10.48 -1.26
CA GLY A 118 9.80 -11.04 0.10
C GLY A 118 11.17 -11.59 0.49
N ALA A 119 11.61 -11.31 1.71
CA ALA A 119 12.89 -11.80 2.22
C ALA A 119 13.00 -13.33 2.28
N GLN A 120 11.86 -14.04 2.29
CA GLN A 120 11.79 -15.51 2.40
C GLN A 120 10.88 -16.18 1.35
N SER A 121 10.28 -15.42 0.43
CA SER A 121 9.40 -16.02 -0.56
C SER A 121 10.15 -16.32 -1.86
N SER A 122 10.24 -17.60 -2.21
CA SER A 122 10.69 -18.05 -3.53
C SER A 122 9.68 -17.73 -4.66
N HIS A 123 8.59 -17.01 -4.34
CA HIS A 123 7.55 -16.72 -5.31
C HIS A 123 7.71 -15.30 -5.84
N PRO A 124 7.72 -15.12 -7.17
CA PRO A 124 7.78 -13.80 -7.78
C PRO A 124 6.54 -12.99 -7.38
N SER A 125 6.75 -11.73 -7.05
CA SER A 125 5.65 -10.78 -6.84
C SER A 125 4.87 -10.56 -8.12
N PHE A 126 3.61 -10.18 -7.98
CA PHE A 126 2.71 -9.97 -9.11
C PHE A 126 1.78 -8.79 -8.82
N PHE A 127 1.32 -8.16 -9.90
CA PHE A 127 0.22 -7.22 -9.87
C PHE A 127 -1.09 -7.92 -10.20
N VAL A 128 -2.22 -7.37 -9.75
CA VAL A 128 -3.52 -8.03 -9.83
C VAL A 128 -4.44 -7.33 -10.81
N GLN A 129 -5.07 -8.13 -11.68
CA GLN A 129 -6.20 -7.71 -12.49
C GLN A 129 -7.41 -8.60 -12.21
N PHE A 130 -8.59 -8.00 -12.03
CA PHE A 130 -9.82 -8.77 -11.84
C PHE A 130 -10.34 -9.30 -13.18
N ARG A 131 -10.56 -10.59 -13.24
CA ARG A 131 -11.21 -11.28 -14.33
C ARG A 131 -12.46 -11.98 -13.79
N ARG A 132 -13.35 -12.38 -14.68
CA ARG A 132 -14.54 -13.11 -14.27
C ARG A 132 -14.14 -14.35 -13.44
N PHE A 133 -14.55 -14.40 -12.17
CA PHE A 133 -14.33 -15.50 -11.21
C PHE A 133 -12.87 -15.78 -10.80
N ARG A 134 -11.91 -14.92 -11.14
CA ARG A 134 -10.51 -15.12 -10.76
C ARG A 134 -9.68 -13.84 -10.75
N PHE A 135 -8.61 -13.83 -9.96
CA PHE A 135 -7.52 -12.88 -10.09
C PHE A 135 -6.58 -13.33 -11.22
N LYS A 136 -6.28 -12.42 -12.13
CA LYS A 136 -5.15 -12.59 -13.04
C LYS A 136 -3.91 -12.03 -12.35
N LYS A 137 -2.94 -12.89 -12.07
CA LYS A 137 -1.62 -12.50 -11.62
C LYS A 137 -0.79 -12.06 -12.80
N CYS A 138 -0.32 -10.82 -12.78
CA CYS A 138 0.54 -10.25 -13.81
C CYS A 138 1.95 -10.15 -13.21
N PHE A 139 2.85 -11.01 -13.67
CA PHE A 139 4.23 -11.06 -13.21
C PHE A 139 5.08 -10.12 -14.01
N CYS A 140 6.13 -9.57 -13.39
CA CYS A 140 7.17 -8.84 -14.09
C CYS A 140 8.00 -9.81 -14.94
N ALA A 141 8.37 -9.40 -16.16
CA ALA A 141 9.34 -10.12 -16.97
C ALA A 141 10.72 -10.10 -16.30
N GLU A 142 11.64 -10.95 -16.76
CA GLU A 142 13.01 -10.96 -16.28
C GLU A 142 13.70 -9.60 -16.49
N ALA A 143 14.68 -9.30 -15.64
CA ALA A 143 15.31 -8.00 -15.47
C ALA A 143 15.82 -7.36 -16.80
N GLY A 144 15.65 -6.04 -16.92
CA GLY A 144 16.29 -5.21 -17.95
C GLY A 144 15.37 -4.47 -18.91
N VAL A 145 14.04 -4.69 -18.83
CA VAL A 145 13.06 -3.92 -19.61
C VAL A 145 12.15 -3.18 -18.63
N ARG A 146 12.13 -1.85 -18.70
CA ARG A 146 11.14 -1.04 -17.95
C ARG A 146 9.74 -1.55 -18.28
N GLN A 147 9.09 -2.13 -17.29
CA GLN A 147 7.78 -2.71 -17.48
C GLN A 147 6.77 -2.09 -16.53
N VAL A 148 5.75 -1.48 -17.11
CA VAL A 148 4.59 -0.91 -16.41
C VAL A 148 3.38 -1.77 -16.71
N ILE A 149 2.74 -2.31 -15.68
CA ILE A 149 1.65 -3.28 -15.78
C ILE A 149 0.36 -2.64 -15.27
N PRO A 150 -0.72 -2.55 -16.06
CA PRO A 150 -2.02 -2.14 -15.53
C PRO A 150 -2.46 -3.03 -14.36
N ALA A 151 -2.85 -2.42 -13.26
CA ALA A 151 -3.28 -3.10 -12.05
C ALA A 151 -4.64 -2.56 -11.59
N ASP A 152 -5.56 -3.45 -11.23
CA ASP A 152 -6.87 -3.04 -10.72
C ASP A 152 -6.83 -2.65 -9.24
N VAL A 153 -5.84 -3.17 -8.51
CA VAL A 153 -5.55 -2.86 -7.11
C VAL A 153 -4.05 -2.93 -6.89
N LEU A 154 -3.53 -2.00 -6.12
CA LEU A 154 -2.19 -2.04 -5.54
C LEU A 154 -2.31 -2.20 -4.02
N ILE A 155 -1.29 -2.75 -3.38
CA ILE A 155 -1.14 -2.61 -1.93
C ILE A 155 -0.75 -1.16 -1.62
N SER A 156 -1.26 -0.59 -0.54
CA SER A 156 -0.96 0.78 -0.16
C SER A 156 0.53 0.98 0.10
N SER A 157 1.17 0.05 0.76
CA SER A 157 2.62 0.11 0.98
C SER A 157 3.41 0.00 -0.32
N GLY A 158 4.21 1.01 -0.62
CA GLY A 158 4.95 1.14 -1.88
C GLY A 158 4.13 1.70 -3.04
N ALA A 159 2.94 2.23 -2.79
CA ALA A 159 2.15 2.94 -3.78
C ALA A 159 2.36 4.46 -3.68
N LEU A 160 2.70 5.07 -4.81
CA LEU A 160 2.81 6.51 -4.99
C LEU A 160 1.51 7.03 -5.61
N PHE A 161 0.73 7.75 -4.82
CA PHE A 161 -0.57 8.30 -5.19
C PHE A 161 -0.41 9.70 -5.77
N SER A 162 -1.12 9.99 -6.86
CA SER A 162 -1.24 11.35 -7.40
C SER A 162 -2.06 12.23 -6.46
N ALA A 163 -1.58 13.43 -6.15
CA ALA A 163 -2.33 14.39 -5.35
C ALA A 163 -3.65 14.80 -6.00
N SER A 164 -3.70 14.90 -7.33
CA SER A 164 -4.93 15.19 -8.07
C SER A 164 -5.98 14.09 -7.87
N ALA A 165 -5.54 12.83 -7.90
CA ALA A 165 -6.42 11.69 -7.63
C ALA A 165 -6.94 11.70 -6.19
N LEU A 166 -6.05 11.93 -5.20
CA LEU A 166 -6.44 12.02 -3.79
C LEU A 166 -7.44 13.14 -3.53
N ARG A 167 -7.29 14.29 -4.18
CA ARG A 167 -8.23 15.42 -4.07
C ARG A 167 -9.59 15.13 -4.75
N GLU A 168 -9.58 14.53 -5.93
CA GLU A 168 -10.82 14.26 -6.69
C GLU A 168 -11.57 13.04 -6.14
N ILE A 169 -10.87 11.93 -5.87
CA ILE A 169 -11.48 10.67 -5.42
C ILE A 169 -11.82 10.75 -3.93
N GLY A 170 -11.05 11.50 -3.16
CA GLY A 170 -11.03 11.50 -1.70
C GLY A 170 -10.01 10.51 -1.15
N THR A 171 -9.75 10.61 0.15
CA THR A 171 -8.80 9.79 0.88
C THR A 171 -9.35 8.40 1.24
N MET A 172 -8.70 7.66 2.12
CA MET A 172 -9.08 6.30 2.51
C MET A 172 -10.40 6.25 3.29
N ASP A 173 -11.12 5.15 3.20
CA ASP A 173 -12.34 4.94 4.00
C ASP A 173 -11.96 4.50 5.42
N GLU A 174 -12.10 5.42 6.37
CA GLU A 174 -11.78 5.20 7.79
C GLU A 174 -12.70 4.15 8.44
N GLY A 175 -13.92 3.99 7.95
CA GLY A 175 -14.89 3.01 8.46
C GLY A 175 -14.44 1.56 8.28
N LEU A 176 -13.45 1.29 7.44
CA LEU A 176 -12.91 -0.05 7.24
C LEU A 176 -11.93 -0.46 8.34
N PHE A 177 -11.32 0.48 9.03
CA PHE A 177 -10.35 0.29 10.11
C PHE A 177 -9.04 -0.37 9.64
N ILE A 178 -9.07 -1.62 9.19
CA ILE A 178 -7.94 -2.40 8.65
C ILE A 178 -8.47 -3.41 7.63
N ASP A 179 -7.62 -3.86 6.73
CA ASP A 179 -7.96 -4.74 5.58
C ASP A 179 -8.97 -4.10 4.60
N HIS A 180 -8.80 -4.35 3.33
CA HIS A 180 -9.58 -3.74 2.23
C HIS A 180 -9.53 -2.20 2.12
N VAL A 181 -8.74 -1.50 2.92
CA VAL A 181 -8.61 -0.03 2.87
C VAL A 181 -8.08 0.41 1.50
N ASP A 182 -7.01 -0.21 1.05
CA ASP A 182 -6.44 -0.02 -0.28
C ASP A 182 -7.37 -0.53 -1.40
N THR A 183 -7.89 -1.74 -1.24
CA THR A 183 -8.81 -2.35 -2.21
C THR A 183 -10.01 -1.43 -2.47
N GLU A 184 -10.63 -0.89 -1.41
CA GLU A 184 -11.74 0.05 -1.50
C GLU A 184 -11.37 1.28 -2.32
N TRP A 185 -10.25 1.90 -1.96
CA TRP A 185 -9.82 3.14 -2.62
C TRP A 185 -9.58 2.93 -4.12
N PHE A 186 -8.89 1.84 -4.51
CA PHE A 186 -8.65 1.54 -5.92
C PHE A 186 -9.92 1.18 -6.68
N LEU A 187 -10.87 0.46 -6.07
CA LEU A 187 -12.17 0.17 -6.70
C LEU A 187 -12.96 1.47 -6.94
N ARG A 188 -12.94 2.40 -5.99
CA ARG A 188 -13.57 3.71 -6.09
C ARG A 188 -12.87 4.58 -7.14
N ALA A 189 -11.56 4.57 -7.20
CA ALA A 189 -10.75 5.24 -8.22
C ALA A 189 -11.10 4.75 -9.63
N HIS A 190 -11.11 3.43 -9.84
CA HIS A 190 -11.46 2.83 -11.12
C HIS A 190 -12.90 3.13 -11.56
N HIS A 191 -13.85 3.12 -10.61
CA HIS A 191 -15.23 3.50 -10.90
C HIS A 191 -15.35 4.94 -11.41
N ARG A 192 -14.46 5.82 -10.95
CA ARG A 192 -14.37 7.22 -11.42
C ARG A 192 -13.50 7.40 -12.67
N GLY A 193 -13.06 6.30 -13.31
CA GLY A 193 -12.27 6.33 -14.54
C GLY A 193 -10.78 6.55 -14.34
N TRP A 194 -10.28 6.51 -13.09
CA TRP A 194 -8.85 6.57 -12.79
C TRP A 194 -8.18 5.21 -12.97
N ARG A 195 -6.90 5.20 -13.30
CA ARG A 195 -6.11 3.99 -13.57
C ARG A 195 -4.93 3.88 -12.63
N SER A 196 -4.48 2.65 -12.42
CA SER A 196 -3.32 2.33 -11.58
C SER A 196 -2.40 1.35 -12.27
N TYR A 197 -1.11 1.47 -12.00
CA TYR A 197 -0.09 0.65 -12.65
C TYR A 197 0.91 0.11 -11.65
N GLY A 198 1.33 -1.13 -11.84
CA GLY A 198 2.47 -1.72 -11.17
C GLY A 198 3.75 -1.43 -11.96
N VAL A 199 4.81 -1.08 -11.25
CA VAL A 199 6.12 -0.72 -11.82
C VAL A 199 7.13 -1.78 -11.42
N CYS A 200 7.62 -2.55 -12.40
CA CYS A 200 8.46 -3.70 -12.13
C CYS A 200 9.87 -3.34 -11.66
N ASP A 201 10.36 -2.18 -12.07
CA ASP A 201 11.71 -1.72 -11.75
C ASP A 201 11.79 -0.97 -10.41
N ALA A 202 10.66 -0.46 -9.92
CA ALA A 202 10.56 0.09 -8.58
C ALA A 202 10.46 -1.06 -7.57
N VAL A 203 11.49 -1.29 -6.77
CA VAL A 203 11.58 -2.48 -5.90
C VAL A 203 11.58 -2.09 -4.43
N MET A 204 10.84 -2.84 -3.63
CA MET A 204 10.87 -2.77 -2.18
C MET A 204 11.00 -4.17 -1.57
N ARG A 205 11.64 -4.25 -0.41
CA ARG A 205 11.59 -5.44 0.44
C ARG A 205 10.48 -5.26 1.46
N HIS A 206 9.60 -6.20 1.50
CA HIS A 206 8.51 -6.21 2.48
C HIS A 206 8.53 -7.54 3.21
N SER A 207 8.69 -7.50 4.52
CA SER A 207 8.54 -8.70 5.34
C SER A 207 7.05 -8.89 5.60
N LEU A 208 6.41 -9.69 4.77
CA LEU A 208 5.07 -10.19 5.10
C LEU A 208 5.18 -10.98 6.41
N GLY A 209 5.02 -10.28 7.54
CA GLY A 209 5.21 -10.79 8.91
C GLY A 209 4.18 -11.83 9.34
N GLU A 210 3.53 -12.51 8.40
CA GLU A 210 2.52 -13.49 8.68
C GLU A 210 3.08 -14.90 8.52
N ARG A 211 2.82 -15.72 9.52
CA ARG A 211 3.10 -17.14 9.44
C ARG A 211 2.28 -17.73 8.29
N THR A 212 2.93 -18.44 7.40
CA THR A 212 2.25 -19.19 6.36
C THR A 212 2.10 -20.64 6.81
N PHE A 213 0.92 -21.19 6.67
CA PHE A 213 0.66 -22.61 6.88
C PHE A 213 0.67 -23.34 5.54
N ARG A 214 1.42 -24.45 5.46
CA ARG A 214 1.53 -25.24 4.26
C ARG A 214 0.51 -26.36 4.29
N VAL A 215 -0.41 -26.38 3.33
CA VAL A 215 -1.47 -27.39 3.20
C VAL A 215 -1.37 -28.10 1.88
N TRP A 216 -1.59 -29.42 1.90
CA TRP A 216 -1.70 -30.24 0.70
C TRP A 216 -3.17 -30.34 0.25
N LEU A 217 -3.49 -29.74 -0.90
CA LEU A 217 -4.82 -29.84 -1.55
C LEU A 217 -4.62 -30.25 -3.02
N GLY A 218 -4.12 -31.48 -3.27
CA GLY A 218 -3.70 -31.94 -4.60
C GLY A 218 -2.40 -31.28 -5.13
N ARG A 219 -2.00 -30.18 -4.54
CA ARG A 219 -0.72 -29.46 -4.65
C ARG A 219 -0.45 -28.70 -3.35
N TRP A 220 0.81 -28.44 -3.06
CA TRP A 220 1.16 -27.62 -1.90
C TRP A 220 0.63 -26.18 -2.04
N ARG A 221 -0.09 -25.70 -1.04
CA ARG A 221 -0.58 -24.32 -0.93
C ARG A 221 -0.03 -23.70 0.34
N TYR A 222 0.32 -22.44 0.26
CA TYR A 222 0.71 -21.61 1.40
C TYR A 222 -0.45 -20.70 1.74
N LEU A 223 -1.02 -20.85 2.92
CA LEU A 223 -2.13 -20.05 3.42
C LEU A 223 -1.57 -19.09 4.47
N PRO A 224 -1.73 -17.77 4.32
CA PRO A 224 -1.37 -16.83 5.36
C PRO A 224 -2.29 -17.02 6.57
N ILE A 225 -1.70 -17.02 7.77
CA ILE A 225 -2.45 -17.06 9.03
C ILE A 225 -2.46 -15.66 9.60
N HIS A 226 -3.62 -15.06 9.63
CA HIS A 226 -3.84 -13.79 10.27
C HIS A 226 -4.28 -13.96 11.73
N LYS A 227 -4.07 -12.93 12.55
CA LYS A 227 -4.66 -12.88 13.88
C LYS A 227 -6.19 -12.89 13.78
N PRO A 228 -6.93 -13.49 14.72
CA PRO A 228 -8.39 -13.63 14.63
C PRO A 228 -9.14 -12.33 14.34
N PHE A 229 -8.72 -11.21 14.94
CA PHE A 229 -9.35 -9.91 14.71
C PHE A 229 -9.26 -9.44 13.23
N ARG A 230 -8.20 -9.80 12.49
CA ARG A 230 -8.09 -9.46 11.06
C ARG A 230 -9.10 -10.21 10.21
N TYR A 231 -9.38 -11.49 10.52
CA TYR A 231 -10.43 -12.23 9.82
C TYR A 231 -11.80 -11.55 9.98
N TYR A 232 -12.09 -11.03 11.19
CA TYR A 232 -13.31 -10.26 11.39
C TYR A 232 -13.40 -9.06 10.44
N TYR A 233 -12.33 -8.25 10.33
CA TYR A 233 -12.33 -7.10 9.43
C TYR A 233 -12.33 -7.50 7.95
N ILE A 234 -11.60 -8.54 7.55
CA ILE A 234 -11.62 -9.04 6.18
C ILE A 234 -13.07 -9.37 5.75
N TYR A 235 -13.77 -10.20 6.51
CA TYR A 235 -15.15 -10.59 6.15
C TYR A 235 -16.16 -9.45 6.30
N ARG A 236 -16.08 -8.69 7.39
CA ARG A 236 -16.93 -7.52 7.61
C ARG A 236 -16.81 -6.53 6.45
N ASN A 237 -15.59 -6.21 6.05
CA ASN A 237 -15.31 -5.22 5.02
C ASN A 237 -15.68 -5.74 3.63
N SER A 238 -15.49 -7.02 3.33
CA SER A 238 -16.02 -7.64 2.11
C SER A 238 -17.54 -7.45 2.02
N VAL A 239 -18.29 -7.74 3.09
CA VAL A 239 -19.76 -7.56 3.12
C VAL A 239 -20.15 -6.09 2.93
N LEU A 240 -19.42 -5.15 3.55
CA LEU A 240 -19.65 -3.72 3.36
C LEU A 240 -19.42 -3.30 1.90
N LEU A 241 -18.33 -3.78 1.30
CA LEU A 241 -18.00 -3.48 -0.10
C LEU A 241 -19.00 -4.10 -1.09
N TYR A 242 -19.56 -5.29 -0.79
CA TYR A 242 -20.60 -5.88 -1.66
C TYR A 242 -21.85 -5.02 -1.75
N ARG A 243 -22.18 -4.26 -0.71
CA ARG A 243 -23.34 -3.36 -0.67
C ARG A 243 -23.12 -2.04 -1.40
N ARG A 244 -21.88 -1.70 -1.73
CA ARG A 244 -21.55 -0.46 -2.46
C ARG A 244 -21.78 -0.64 -3.96
N SER A 245 -22.09 0.46 -4.66
CA SER A 245 -22.40 0.46 -6.10
C SER A 245 -21.16 0.40 -6.99
N TYR A 246 -20.02 0.93 -6.54
CA TYR A 246 -18.82 1.07 -7.36
C TYR A 246 -17.91 -0.18 -7.45
N PRO A 247 -17.85 -1.15 -6.50
CA PRO A 247 -17.10 -2.35 -6.71
C PRO A 247 -17.63 -3.16 -7.88
N THR A 248 -16.74 -3.49 -8.82
CA THR A 248 -17.13 -4.22 -10.02
C THR A 248 -17.65 -5.62 -9.68
N ILE A 249 -18.57 -6.13 -10.50
CA ILE A 249 -19.06 -7.50 -10.35
C ILE A 249 -17.93 -8.53 -10.43
N ARG A 250 -16.89 -8.25 -11.21
CA ARG A 250 -15.71 -9.12 -11.34
C ARG A 250 -14.95 -9.23 -10.03
N TRP A 251 -14.77 -8.10 -9.32
CA TRP A 251 -14.14 -8.11 -8.00
C TRP A 251 -15.01 -8.88 -7.00
N LYS A 252 -16.31 -8.58 -6.91
CA LYS A 252 -17.23 -9.26 -5.98
C LYS A 252 -17.22 -10.78 -6.18
N GLN A 253 -17.30 -11.25 -7.42
CA GLN A 253 -17.25 -12.69 -7.74
C GLN A 253 -15.93 -13.34 -7.35
N THR A 254 -14.83 -12.61 -7.51
CA THR A 254 -13.50 -13.15 -7.21
C THR A 254 -13.24 -13.19 -5.70
N ASP A 255 -13.71 -12.17 -4.97
CA ASP A 255 -13.55 -12.09 -3.52
C ASP A 255 -14.39 -13.15 -2.79
N ILE A 256 -15.63 -13.41 -3.24
CA ILE A 256 -16.48 -14.49 -2.71
C ILE A 256 -15.85 -15.88 -2.88
N LEU A 257 -15.07 -16.10 -3.92
CA LEU A 257 -14.43 -17.39 -4.23
C LEU A 257 -13.01 -17.54 -3.63
N ARG A 258 -12.50 -16.51 -2.95
CA ARG A 258 -11.19 -16.49 -2.32
C ARG A 258 -11.20 -17.17 -0.95
#